data_e5bf1310c0d1f52c44bdc76532a6ca32
#
_entry.id   e5bf1310c0d1f52c44bdc76532a6ca32
#
_cell.length_a   1.000
_cell.length_b   1.000
_cell.length_c   1.000
_cell.angle_alpha   90.00
_cell.angle_beta   90.00
_cell.angle_gamma   90.00
#
_symmetry.space_group_name_H-M   'P 1'
#
loop_
_entity.id
_entity.type
_entity.pdbx_description
1 polymer ?
#
loop_
_entity_poly.entity_id
_entity_poly.type
_entity_poly.pdbx_seq_one_letter_code
_entity_poly.pdbx_strand_id
1 'polypeptide(L)'
;MNTSTQNTGRKRTTLTVVLIACLVLAVGAGVFAWFSAQDSKTNTFVQGDGVTEPQKKPDPNKPQQGGSDDNEALDKWLIETNWKDNSAIAADSIVAKNPNVGIGKDSKDAYVFLEVENNLGDGSYFVLGDNWAPVGGKVDKFNGATFPEGKTDRCYKGGLFVYVGDSKGADESAMAMLVHNAGNDVYTGEAFDKIYTTKDYAFAGSSNTIEVKAYLAAASADEDMTTQTVKDEIIAKAKDWAQNN
;
A
#
# COMPACT_ATOMS: atom_id res chain seq x y z
N MET A 1 1.40 -72.36 5.07
CA MET A 1 0.33 -71.37 4.82
C MET A 1 0.56 -70.22 5.75
N ASN A 2 1.11 -69.16 5.26
CA ASN A 2 1.35 -67.93 6.02
C ASN A 2 0.56 -66.79 5.37
N THR A 3 -0.45 -66.35 6.05
CA THR A 3 -1.35 -65.27 5.61
C THR A 3 -0.75 -63.91 6.02
N SER A 4 -0.41 -63.13 5.04
CA SER A 4 -0.02 -61.72 5.18
C SER A 4 -1.24 -60.85 5.43
N THR A 5 -1.46 -60.45 6.68
CA THR A 5 -2.53 -59.50 7.01
C THR A 5 -2.00 -58.40 7.92
N GLN A 6 -1.04 -57.61 7.47
CA GLN A 6 -0.56 -56.45 8.21
C GLN A 6 -0.13 -55.25 7.36
N ASN A 7 -0.90 -54.81 6.39
CA ASN A 7 -0.50 -53.58 5.69
C ASN A 7 -1.63 -52.61 5.37
N THR A 8 -2.87 -52.92 5.76
CA THR A 8 -4.02 -52.04 5.45
C THR A 8 -4.27 -50.97 6.51
N GLY A 9 -3.91 -51.22 7.79
CA GLY A 9 -4.11 -50.30 8.88
C GLY A 9 -3.19 -49.05 8.79
N ARG A 10 -1.91 -49.32 8.48
CA ARG A 10 -0.90 -48.22 8.41
C ARG A 10 -1.16 -47.22 7.27
N LYS A 11 -1.63 -47.73 6.10
CA LYS A 11 -1.97 -46.84 4.96
C LYS A 11 -3.21 -45.99 5.23
N ARG A 12 -4.20 -46.50 5.96
CA ARG A 12 -5.40 -45.74 6.33
C ARG A 12 -5.08 -44.62 7.34
N THR A 13 -4.26 -44.92 8.36
CA THR A 13 -3.85 -43.93 9.36
C THR A 13 -3.02 -42.83 8.73
N THR A 14 -2.08 -43.14 7.83
CA THR A 14 -1.27 -42.13 7.12
C THR A 14 -2.14 -41.27 6.19
N LEU A 15 -3.11 -41.87 5.49
CA LEU A 15 -4.02 -41.11 4.63
C LEU A 15 -4.91 -40.16 5.45
N THR A 16 -5.40 -40.62 6.60
CA THR A 16 -6.23 -39.78 7.50
C THR A 16 -5.44 -38.62 8.08
N VAL A 17 -4.18 -38.83 8.50
CA VAL A 17 -3.30 -37.79 9.02
C VAL A 17 -2.97 -36.77 7.93
N VAL A 18 -2.69 -37.22 6.70
CA VAL A 18 -2.44 -36.32 5.56
C VAL A 18 -3.70 -35.52 5.20
N LEU A 19 -4.88 -36.17 5.22
CA LEU A 19 -6.15 -35.48 4.94
C LEU A 19 -6.48 -34.42 6.03
N ILE A 20 -6.24 -34.71 7.31
CA ILE A 20 -6.41 -33.76 8.40
C ILE A 20 -5.40 -32.62 8.28
N ALA A 21 -4.13 -32.92 7.97
CA ALA A 21 -3.11 -31.90 7.75
C ALA A 21 -3.45 -30.99 6.55
N CYS A 22 -3.94 -31.56 5.45
CA CYS A 22 -4.42 -30.77 4.30
C CYS A 22 -5.68 -29.96 4.64
N LEU A 23 -6.57 -30.48 5.48
CA LEU A 23 -7.76 -29.75 5.92
C LEU A 23 -7.41 -28.60 6.87
N VAL A 24 -6.45 -28.81 7.78
CA VAL A 24 -5.93 -27.75 8.67
C VAL A 24 -5.19 -26.67 7.87
N LEU A 25 -4.42 -27.07 6.84
CA LEU A 25 -3.77 -26.15 5.92
C LEU A 25 -4.79 -25.43 5.03
N ALA A 26 -5.85 -26.10 4.60
CA ALA A 26 -6.92 -25.49 3.81
C ALA A 26 -7.80 -24.55 4.65
N VAL A 27 -8.06 -24.88 5.91
CA VAL A 27 -8.77 -23.99 6.85
C VAL A 27 -7.86 -22.84 7.27
N GLY A 28 -6.57 -23.08 7.52
CA GLY A 28 -5.58 -22.03 7.80
C GLY A 28 -5.31 -21.11 6.60
N ALA A 29 -5.42 -21.63 5.36
CA ALA A 29 -5.32 -20.84 4.14
C ALA A 29 -6.67 -20.25 3.68
N GLY A 30 -7.79 -20.82 4.11
CA GLY A 30 -9.14 -20.40 3.71
C GLY A 30 -9.72 -19.31 4.57
N VAL A 31 -9.16 -19.06 5.78
CA VAL A 31 -9.61 -17.98 6.67
C VAL A 31 -9.10 -16.61 6.19
N PHE A 32 -8.09 -16.56 5.31
CA PHE A 32 -7.50 -15.33 4.80
C PHE A 32 -7.39 -15.33 3.28
N ALA A 33 -8.51 -15.42 2.58
CA ALA A 33 -8.57 -14.98 1.19
C ALA A 33 -8.54 -13.43 1.15
N TRP A 34 -7.47 -12.84 1.70
CA TRP A 34 -7.17 -11.43 1.56
C TRP A 34 -6.72 -11.19 0.14
N PHE A 35 -7.47 -10.41 -0.56
CA PHE A 35 -7.12 -10.00 -1.90
C PHE A 35 -6.29 -8.73 -1.79
N SER A 36 -5.04 -8.80 -2.19
CA SER A 36 -4.16 -7.66 -2.26
C SER A 36 -3.93 -7.29 -3.72
N ALA A 37 -4.04 -6.03 -4.03
CA ALA A 37 -3.58 -5.45 -5.27
C ALA A 37 -2.28 -4.69 -5.02
N GLN A 38 -1.31 -4.87 -5.89
CA GLN A 38 -0.05 -4.13 -5.86
C GLN A 38 0.00 -3.24 -7.08
N ASP A 39 0.27 -1.98 -6.91
CA ASP A 39 0.66 -1.11 -8.00
C ASP A 39 2.07 -0.60 -7.75
N SER A 40 2.95 -0.82 -8.69
CA SER A 40 4.25 -0.19 -8.75
C SER A 40 4.39 0.40 -10.14
N LYS A 41 5.15 1.47 -10.28
CA LYS A 41 5.47 2.04 -11.61
C LYS A 41 6.18 1.04 -12.53
N THR A 42 6.65 -0.07 -11.99
CA THR A 42 7.09 -1.28 -12.68
C THR A 42 5.96 -2.31 -12.60
N ASN A 43 5.11 -2.33 -13.59
CA ASN A 43 3.90 -3.15 -13.77
C ASN A 43 4.06 -4.62 -13.36
N THR A 44 3.67 -4.99 -12.16
CA THR A 44 3.39 -6.39 -11.83
C THR A 44 2.09 -6.44 -11.02
N PHE A 45 1.03 -6.91 -11.66
CA PHE A 45 -0.31 -6.99 -11.06
C PHE A 45 -0.52 -8.31 -10.35
N VAL A 46 -1.00 -8.27 -9.11
CA VAL A 46 -1.74 -9.38 -8.51
C VAL A 46 -3.13 -8.84 -8.17
N GLN A 47 -4.10 -9.21 -8.98
CA GLN A 47 -5.48 -8.81 -8.82
C GLN A 47 -6.12 -9.64 -7.70
N GLY A 48 -6.53 -8.99 -6.62
CA GLY A 48 -7.38 -9.57 -5.59
C GLY A 48 -8.86 -9.46 -5.95
N ASP A 49 -9.64 -10.52 -5.70
CA ASP A 49 -11.09 -10.49 -5.95
C ASP A 49 -11.79 -9.41 -5.13
N GLY A 50 -12.37 -8.44 -5.80
CA GLY A 50 -13.28 -7.46 -5.22
C GLY A 50 -12.73 -6.06 -5.04
N VAL A 51 -11.45 -5.79 -5.28
CA VAL A 51 -10.94 -4.43 -5.46
C VAL A 51 -10.87 -4.15 -6.95
N THR A 52 -11.58 -3.13 -7.42
CA THR A 52 -11.58 -2.71 -8.82
C THR A 52 -10.78 -1.43 -8.99
N GLU A 53 -10.15 -1.30 -10.14
CA GLU A 53 -9.40 -0.10 -10.50
C GLU A 53 -10.33 1.09 -10.73
N PRO A 54 -9.92 2.32 -10.36
CA PRO A 54 -10.66 3.51 -10.67
C PRO A 54 -10.67 3.76 -12.18
N GLN A 55 -11.77 4.29 -12.68
CA GLN A 55 -11.96 4.60 -14.10
C GLN A 55 -11.73 6.08 -14.43
N LYS A 56 -11.67 6.93 -13.41
CA LYS A 56 -11.56 8.37 -13.55
C LYS A 56 -10.38 8.90 -12.77
N LYS A 57 -9.65 9.88 -13.33
CA LYS A 57 -8.61 10.59 -12.58
C LYS A 57 -9.20 11.29 -11.36
N PRO A 58 -8.41 11.51 -10.29
CA PRO A 58 -8.82 12.33 -9.17
C PRO A 58 -9.21 13.74 -9.64
N ASP A 59 -10.27 14.31 -9.08
CA ASP A 59 -10.63 15.71 -9.29
C ASP A 59 -9.50 16.60 -8.72
N PRO A 60 -8.89 17.50 -9.50
CA PRO A 60 -7.83 18.38 -9.00
C PRO A 60 -8.24 19.25 -7.81
N ASN A 61 -9.54 19.56 -7.67
CA ASN A 61 -10.07 20.35 -6.59
C ASN A 61 -10.59 19.50 -5.41
N LYS A 62 -10.73 18.19 -5.61
CA LYS A 62 -11.21 17.21 -4.63
C LYS A 62 -10.45 15.91 -4.82
N PRO A 63 -9.18 15.84 -4.44
CA PRO A 63 -8.30 14.71 -4.75
C PRO A 63 -8.74 13.36 -4.15
N GLN A 64 -9.77 13.35 -3.31
CA GLN A 64 -10.40 12.15 -2.76
C GLN A 64 -11.59 11.62 -3.58
N GLN A 65 -11.97 12.28 -4.68
CA GLN A 65 -13.09 11.90 -5.54
C GLN A 65 -12.63 11.76 -6.99
N GLY A 66 -13.27 10.85 -7.74
CA GLY A 66 -13.10 10.77 -9.18
C GLY A 66 -13.63 12.05 -9.85
N GLY A 67 -12.86 12.56 -10.80
CA GLY A 67 -13.21 13.75 -11.58
C GLY A 67 -14.23 13.47 -12.68
N SER A 68 -14.48 14.48 -13.51
CA SER A 68 -15.25 14.33 -14.75
C SER A 68 -14.50 13.49 -15.78
N ASP A 69 -15.24 12.86 -16.67
CA ASP A 69 -14.78 11.88 -17.66
C ASP A 69 -13.71 12.43 -18.63
N ASP A 70 -12.48 12.43 -18.22
CA ASP A 70 -11.37 12.49 -19.17
C ASP A 70 -11.09 11.04 -19.63
N ASN A 71 -11.27 10.79 -20.94
CA ASN A 71 -11.27 9.49 -21.60
C ASN A 71 -9.92 8.74 -21.61
N GLU A 72 -9.05 8.96 -20.64
CA GLU A 72 -7.88 8.12 -20.45
C GLU A 72 -8.22 7.03 -19.47
N ALA A 73 -8.31 5.80 -19.96
CA ALA A 73 -8.43 4.61 -19.13
C ALA A 73 -7.30 4.62 -18.09
N LEU A 74 -7.68 4.64 -16.83
CA LEU A 74 -6.75 4.49 -15.71
C LEU A 74 -6.67 3.00 -15.41
N ASP A 75 -5.61 2.36 -15.82
CA ASP A 75 -5.36 0.94 -15.54
C ASP A 75 -4.57 0.74 -14.24
N LYS A 76 -4.80 1.58 -13.23
CA LYS A 76 -3.96 1.56 -12.02
C LYS A 76 -4.65 2.13 -10.80
N TRP A 77 -4.41 1.48 -9.65
CA TRP A 77 -4.82 2.00 -8.33
C TRP A 77 -3.96 3.19 -7.87
N LEU A 78 -2.68 3.21 -8.22
CA LEU A 78 -1.75 4.29 -7.86
C LEU A 78 -1.61 5.29 -9.01
N ILE A 79 -1.98 6.53 -8.76
CA ILE A 79 -2.02 7.61 -9.74
C ILE A 79 -1.16 8.77 -9.28
N GLU A 80 -0.40 9.34 -10.21
CA GLU A 80 0.46 10.49 -10.01
C GLU A 80 0.20 11.52 -11.11
N THR A 81 -0.75 12.40 -10.90
CA THR A 81 -1.18 13.37 -11.93
C THR A 81 -0.18 14.49 -12.21
N ASN A 82 0.67 14.83 -11.21
CA ASN A 82 1.62 15.94 -11.31
C ASN A 82 3.06 15.49 -11.60
N TRP A 83 3.31 14.17 -11.60
CA TRP A 83 4.64 13.66 -11.91
C TRP A 83 4.95 13.80 -13.41
N LYS A 84 6.15 14.30 -13.71
CA LYS A 84 6.69 14.33 -15.08
C LYS A 84 7.96 13.48 -15.12
N ASP A 85 8.01 12.54 -16.01
CA ASP A 85 9.22 11.76 -16.27
C ASP A 85 10.39 12.67 -16.62
N ASN A 86 11.58 12.32 -16.12
CA ASN A 86 12.80 13.12 -16.27
C ASN A 86 12.74 14.52 -15.62
N SER A 87 11.97 14.69 -14.55
CA SER A 87 12.02 15.92 -13.77
C SER A 87 13.45 16.20 -13.29
N ALA A 88 13.95 17.38 -13.56
CA ALA A 88 15.27 17.79 -13.07
C ALA A 88 15.21 18.00 -11.55
N ILE A 89 16.14 17.38 -10.84
CA ILE A 89 16.32 17.57 -9.40
C ILE A 89 17.71 18.14 -9.13
N ALA A 90 17.79 19.15 -8.27
CA ALA A 90 19.03 19.82 -7.90
C ALA A 90 19.01 20.14 -6.40
N ALA A 91 20.10 20.63 -5.86
CA ALA A 91 20.13 21.15 -4.49
C ALA A 91 19.15 22.34 -4.35
N ASP A 92 18.51 22.44 -3.19
CA ASP A 92 17.53 23.47 -2.85
C ASP A 92 16.37 23.57 -3.86
N SER A 93 15.87 22.42 -4.31
CA SER A 93 14.80 22.36 -5.30
C SER A 93 13.55 21.67 -4.76
N ILE A 94 12.44 21.88 -5.47
CA ILE A 94 11.15 21.26 -5.21
C ILE A 94 10.65 20.63 -6.51
N VAL A 95 10.31 19.35 -6.46
CA VAL A 95 9.76 18.63 -7.60
C VAL A 95 8.36 18.12 -7.26
N ALA A 96 7.39 18.38 -8.12
CA ALA A 96 6.02 17.90 -7.94
C ALA A 96 5.98 16.38 -8.09
N LYS A 97 5.37 15.70 -7.10
CA LYS A 97 5.08 14.26 -7.12
C LYS A 97 3.94 13.99 -6.14
N ASN A 98 2.84 13.44 -6.61
CA ASN A 98 1.61 13.35 -5.85
C ASN A 98 0.96 11.96 -5.93
N PRO A 99 1.57 10.94 -5.31
CA PRO A 99 0.98 9.61 -5.29
C PRO A 99 -0.36 9.63 -4.56
N ASN A 100 -1.37 9.08 -5.23
CA ASN A 100 -2.73 8.98 -4.77
C ASN A 100 -3.28 7.60 -5.12
N VAL A 101 -3.84 6.88 -4.16
CA VAL A 101 -4.37 5.53 -4.37
C VAL A 101 -5.88 5.59 -4.46
N GLY A 102 -6.45 4.95 -5.48
CA GLY A 102 -7.89 4.94 -5.71
C GLY A 102 -8.46 3.54 -5.83
N ILE A 103 -9.75 3.43 -5.59
CA ILE A 103 -10.58 2.25 -5.86
C ILE A 103 -11.79 2.65 -6.70
N GLY A 104 -12.23 1.74 -7.57
CA GLY A 104 -13.37 1.96 -8.45
C GLY A 104 -14.70 1.94 -7.70
N LYS A 105 -15.73 2.48 -8.34
CA LYS A 105 -17.11 2.54 -7.81
C LYS A 105 -17.73 1.18 -7.46
N ASP A 106 -17.27 0.11 -8.09
CA ASP A 106 -17.74 -1.27 -7.88
C ASP A 106 -16.79 -2.08 -6.97
N SER A 107 -15.86 -1.40 -6.31
CA SER A 107 -14.87 -2.01 -5.43
C SER A 107 -15.48 -2.43 -4.09
N LYS A 108 -14.77 -3.32 -3.39
CA LYS A 108 -14.91 -3.47 -1.93
C LYS A 108 -14.13 -2.38 -1.22
N ASP A 109 -14.47 -2.12 0.03
CA ASP A 109 -13.66 -1.32 0.94
C ASP A 109 -12.29 -1.97 1.12
N ALA A 110 -11.26 -1.15 1.31
CA ALA A 110 -9.90 -1.67 1.45
C ALA A 110 -9.07 -0.84 2.43
N TYR A 111 -8.20 -1.50 3.20
CA TYR A 111 -7.07 -0.84 3.83
C TYR A 111 -5.98 -0.60 2.80
N VAL A 112 -5.40 0.58 2.83
CA VAL A 112 -4.43 1.02 1.82
C VAL A 112 -3.09 1.32 2.48
N PHE A 113 -2.04 0.73 1.94
CA PHE A 113 -0.65 1.00 2.32
C PHE A 113 0.12 1.52 1.12
N LEU A 114 1.15 2.27 1.39
CA LEU A 114 2.01 2.88 0.39
C LEU A 114 3.47 2.75 0.84
N GLU A 115 4.29 2.12 0.02
CA GLU A 115 5.72 2.05 0.21
C GLU A 115 6.39 3.09 -0.67
N VAL A 116 7.33 3.82 -0.11
CA VAL A 116 8.15 4.81 -0.82
C VAL A 116 9.61 4.44 -0.67
N GLU A 117 10.25 4.10 -1.78
CA GLU A 117 11.69 3.91 -1.89
C GLU A 117 12.32 5.14 -2.55
N ASN A 118 13.06 5.91 -1.77
CA ASN A 118 13.71 7.13 -2.23
C ASN A 118 15.21 6.92 -2.41
N ASN A 119 15.62 6.73 -3.65
CA ASN A 119 17.00 6.54 -4.06
C ASN A 119 17.62 7.83 -4.67
N LEU A 120 17.01 8.99 -4.41
CA LEU A 120 17.49 10.27 -4.93
C LEU A 120 18.80 10.74 -4.25
N GLY A 121 19.09 10.22 -3.06
CA GLY A 121 20.29 10.55 -2.30
C GLY A 121 20.05 11.37 -1.05
N ASP A 122 21.13 11.66 -0.34
CA ASP A 122 21.06 12.39 0.93
C ASP A 122 20.55 13.82 0.72
N GLY A 123 19.70 14.25 1.63
CA GLY A 123 19.09 15.56 1.58
C GLY A 123 17.79 15.63 0.79
N SER A 124 17.30 14.54 0.21
CA SER A 124 15.96 14.48 -0.38
C SER A 124 14.92 13.96 0.62
N TYR A 125 13.72 14.52 0.60
CA TYR A 125 12.61 14.12 1.48
C TYR A 125 11.26 14.59 0.94
N PHE A 126 10.19 14.09 1.55
CA PHE A 126 8.82 14.57 1.34
C PHE A 126 8.12 14.86 2.67
N VAL A 127 7.02 15.59 2.62
CA VAL A 127 6.14 15.84 3.76
C VAL A 127 4.90 14.99 3.61
N LEU A 128 4.68 14.06 4.55
CA LEU A 128 3.54 13.15 4.53
C LEU A 128 2.22 13.91 4.75
N GLY A 129 1.23 13.64 3.93
CA GLY A 129 -0.12 14.21 4.03
C GLY A 129 -0.87 13.77 5.28
N ASP A 130 -1.82 14.59 5.75
CA ASP A 130 -2.50 14.39 7.04
C ASP A 130 -3.38 13.14 7.10
N ASN A 131 -3.83 12.61 5.97
CA ASN A 131 -4.61 11.37 5.84
C ASN A 131 -3.78 10.09 5.78
N TRP A 132 -2.47 10.20 5.98
CA TRP A 132 -1.54 9.09 6.02
C TRP A 132 -0.76 9.08 7.32
N ALA A 133 -0.37 7.90 7.79
CA ALA A 133 0.47 7.73 8.96
C ALA A 133 1.64 6.78 8.69
N PRO A 134 2.76 6.94 9.39
CA PRO A 134 3.87 6.01 9.29
C PRO A 134 3.52 4.66 9.92
N VAL A 135 4.04 3.58 9.34
CA VAL A 135 3.97 2.23 9.94
C VAL A 135 5.23 1.99 10.77
N GLY A 136 5.05 1.76 12.06
CA GLY A 136 6.13 1.68 13.04
C GLY A 136 7.23 0.68 12.68
N GLY A 137 8.49 1.11 12.81
CA GLY A 137 9.68 0.34 12.49
C GLY A 137 9.97 0.16 10.99
N LYS A 138 9.20 0.81 10.10
CA LYS A 138 9.31 0.69 8.64
C LYS A 138 9.41 2.02 7.93
N VAL A 139 9.81 3.08 8.60
CA VAL A 139 9.97 4.41 8.01
C VAL A 139 11.37 4.97 8.24
N ASP A 140 11.88 5.67 7.26
CA ASP A 140 13.11 6.46 7.34
C ASP A 140 12.73 7.93 7.48
N LYS A 141 12.84 8.44 8.71
CA LYS A 141 12.49 9.81 9.05
C LYS A 141 13.59 10.77 8.62
N PHE A 142 13.21 11.87 7.97
CA PHE A 142 14.16 12.92 7.64
C PHE A 142 14.42 13.80 8.85
N ASN A 143 15.70 13.93 9.25
CA ASN A 143 16.16 14.70 10.40
C ASN A 143 17.00 15.92 9.98
N GLY A 144 16.62 16.62 8.91
CA GLY A 144 17.31 17.79 8.43
C GLY A 144 17.10 19.04 9.29
N ALA A 145 17.91 20.06 9.05
CA ALA A 145 17.85 21.32 9.78
C ALA A 145 16.82 22.32 9.23
N THR A 146 16.33 22.10 8.01
CA THR A 146 15.40 23.02 7.32
C THR A 146 14.19 22.23 6.84
N PHE A 147 13.01 22.63 7.29
CA PHE A 147 11.75 22.00 6.95
C PHE A 147 10.79 23.03 6.36
N PRO A 148 9.85 22.60 5.50
CA PRO A 148 8.72 23.44 5.13
C PRO A 148 7.90 23.81 6.39
N GLU A 149 7.27 24.94 6.38
CA GLU A 149 6.56 25.57 7.49
C GLU A 149 5.87 24.62 8.45
N GLY A 150 6.42 24.46 9.69
CA GLY A 150 5.79 23.73 10.79
C GLY A 150 5.63 22.21 10.64
N LYS A 151 6.23 21.59 9.62
CA LYS A 151 6.02 20.16 9.27
C LYS A 151 7.16 19.21 9.67
N THR A 152 7.95 19.58 10.67
CA THR A 152 9.16 18.84 11.06
C THR A 152 8.94 17.40 11.47
N ASP A 153 7.79 17.08 12.04
CA ASP A 153 7.41 15.76 12.52
C ASP A 153 6.89 14.81 11.43
N ARG A 154 6.58 15.35 10.24
CA ARG A 154 6.01 14.61 9.10
C ARG A 154 6.93 14.50 7.89
N CYS A 155 8.23 14.78 8.06
CA CYS A 155 9.21 14.69 6.99
C CYS A 155 9.86 13.31 6.97
N TYR A 156 9.85 12.66 5.79
CA TYR A 156 10.37 11.31 5.60
C TYR A 156 11.25 11.25 4.35
N LYS A 157 12.26 10.37 4.38
CA LYS A 157 13.01 9.97 3.20
C LYS A 157 12.27 8.86 2.45
N GLY A 158 11.70 7.90 3.16
CA GLY A 158 10.98 6.78 2.60
C GLY A 158 10.32 5.91 3.67
N GLY A 159 9.80 4.76 3.26
CA GLY A 159 9.25 3.76 4.15
C GLY A 159 7.83 3.35 3.83
N LEU A 160 7.19 2.65 4.77
CA LEU A 160 5.82 2.16 4.66
C LEU A 160 4.86 3.08 5.41
N PHE A 161 3.80 3.47 4.73
CA PHE A 161 2.75 4.34 5.25
C PHE A 161 1.39 3.69 5.09
N VAL A 162 0.44 4.06 5.95
CA VAL A 162 -0.94 3.56 5.92
C VAL A 162 -1.93 4.71 5.85
N TYR A 163 -3.02 4.50 5.11
CA TYR A 163 -4.13 5.44 5.05
C TYR A 163 -4.89 5.46 6.37
N VAL A 164 -5.12 6.65 6.93
CA VAL A 164 -5.84 6.90 8.18
C VAL A 164 -7.09 7.76 8.00
N GLY A 165 -7.36 8.18 6.78
CA GLY A 165 -8.52 9.02 6.46
C GLY A 165 -8.55 10.33 7.26
N ASP A 166 -9.74 10.78 7.57
CA ASP A 166 -9.97 12.04 8.29
C ASP A 166 -9.59 11.99 9.78
N SER A 167 -9.23 10.82 10.31
CA SER A 167 -8.79 10.67 11.69
C SER A 167 -7.50 11.44 11.99
N LYS A 168 -6.68 11.68 10.95
CA LYS A 168 -5.36 12.33 11.06
C LYS A 168 -4.47 11.71 12.14
N GLY A 169 -4.58 10.37 12.27
CA GLY A 169 -3.84 9.61 13.28
C GLY A 169 -2.33 9.73 13.10
N ALA A 170 -1.60 9.55 14.18
CA ALA A 170 -0.15 9.72 14.20
C ALA A 170 0.62 8.45 13.76
N ASP A 171 -0.01 7.29 13.81
CA ASP A 171 0.59 5.99 13.53
C ASP A 171 -0.43 4.99 12.96
N GLU A 172 0.02 3.75 12.72
CA GLU A 172 -0.79 2.68 12.15
C GLU A 172 -2.02 2.26 12.96
N SER A 173 -2.10 2.60 14.25
CA SER A 173 -3.28 2.27 15.08
C SER A 173 -4.55 2.99 14.61
N ALA A 174 -4.39 4.13 13.95
CA ALA A 174 -5.46 4.94 13.38
C ALA A 174 -5.88 4.50 11.97
N MET A 175 -5.35 3.39 11.46
CA MET A 175 -5.61 2.94 10.09
C MET A 175 -7.11 2.81 9.81
N ALA A 176 -7.52 3.36 8.65
CA ALA A 176 -8.89 3.42 8.18
C ALA A 176 -9.03 2.72 6.82
N MET A 177 -10.21 2.20 6.55
CA MET A 177 -10.53 1.71 5.21
C MET A 177 -10.83 2.87 4.27
N LEU A 178 -10.39 2.76 3.03
CA LEU A 178 -10.90 3.52 1.92
C LEU A 178 -12.25 2.91 1.55
N VAL A 179 -13.33 3.63 1.84
CA VAL A 179 -14.70 3.15 1.67
C VAL A 179 -15.17 3.44 0.26
N HIS A 180 -15.62 2.41 -0.45
CA HIS A 180 -16.14 2.55 -1.81
C HIS A 180 -17.38 3.43 -1.86
N ASN A 181 -17.65 3.98 -3.03
CA ASN A 181 -18.86 4.74 -3.30
C ASN A 181 -19.47 4.25 -4.63
N ALA A 182 -20.67 3.67 -4.57
CA ALA A 182 -21.34 3.08 -5.73
C ALA A 182 -21.59 4.06 -6.91
N GLY A 183 -21.45 5.35 -6.69
CA GLY A 183 -21.63 6.37 -7.73
C GLY A 183 -20.33 6.88 -8.37
N ASN A 184 -19.20 6.76 -7.67
CA ASN A 184 -17.94 7.37 -8.08
C ASN A 184 -16.74 6.57 -7.61
N ASP A 185 -15.63 6.70 -8.34
CA ASP A 185 -14.32 6.28 -7.85
C ASP A 185 -13.91 7.11 -6.63
N VAL A 186 -13.20 6.49 -5.70
CA VAL A 186 -12.77 7.10 -4.43
C VAL A 186 -11.27 6.99 -4.30
N TYR A 187 -10.65 8.01 -3.71
CA TYR A 187 -9.21 8.12 -3.55
C TYR A 187 -8.82 8.45 -2.12
N THR A 188 -7.61 8.04 -1.74
CA THR A 188 -7.02 8.36 -0.43
C THR A 188 -6.73 9.85 -0.26
N GLY A 189 -6.64 10.60 -1.35
CA GLY A 189 -5.93 11.86 -1.41
C GLY A 189 -4.42 11.66 -1.51
N GLU A 190 -3.71 12.73 -1.82
CA GLU A 190 -2.26 12.69 -2.04
C GLU A 190 -1.53 12.28 -0.76
N ALA A 191 -0.64 11.30 -0.87
CA ALA A 191 0.20 10.91 0.26
C ALA A 191 1.26 11.97 0.56
N PHE A 192 1.73 12.63 -0.46
CA PHE A 192 2.53 13.86 -0.43
C PHE A 192 2.38 14.56 -1.78
N ASP A 193 2.73 15.83 -1.87
CA ASP A 193 2.56 16.64 -3.07
C ASP A 193 3.88 17.01 -3.76
N LYS A 194 5.00 16.89 -3.05
CA LYS A 194 6.32 17.34 -3.50
C LYS A 194 7.44 16.52 -2.88
N ILE A 195 8.52 16.44 -3.63
CA ILE A 195 9.85 16.06 -3.14
C ILE A 195 10.65 17.34 -2.96
N TYR A 196 11.29 17.45 -1.81
CA TYR A 196 12.16 18.55 -1.43
C TYR A 196 13.61 18.09 -1.40
N THR A 197 14.52 18.97 -1.74
CA THR A 197 15.94 18.76 -1.53
C THR A 197 16.54 19.89 -0.70
N THR A 198 17.49 19.53 0.15
CA THR A 198 18.24 20.53 0.92
C THR A 198 19.29 21.21 0.06
N LYS A 199 19.85 22.33 0.56
CA LYS A 199 20.99 23.01 -0.07
C LYS A 199 22.25 22.14 -0.17
N ASP A 200 22.38 21.17 0.73
CA ASP A 200 23.50 20.22 0.78
C ASP A 200 23.16 18.88 0.07
N TYR A 201 22.09 18.85 -0.71
CA TYR A 201 21.69 17.69 -1.48
C TYR A 201 22.78 17.26 -2.45
N ALA A 202 23.10 15.98 -2.42
CA ALA A 202 24.04 15.36 -3.33
C ALA A 202 23.39 14.19 -4.05
N PHE A 203 23.58 14.09 -5.35
CA PHE A 203 23.14 12.95 -6.14
C PHE A 203 23.75 11.63 -5.65
N ALA A 204 22.90 10.60 -5.50
CA ALA A 204 23.31 9.26 -5.06
C ALA A 204 24.08 8.45 -6.14
N GLY A 205 24.38 9.01 -7.29
CA GLY A 205 25.06 8.32 -8.39
C GLY A 205 24.10 7.89 -9.51
N SER A 206 24.19 6.67 -10.03
CA SER A 206 23.50 6.24 -11.25
C SER A 206 22.02 5.89 -11.08
N SER A 207 21.51 5.78 -9.86
CA SER A 207 20.11 5.38 -9.57
C SER A 207 19.38 6.50 -8.86
N ASN A 208 18.88 7.49 -9.63
CA ASN A 208 18.14 8.64 -9.09
C ASN A 208 16.65 8.41 -9.26
N THR A 209 16.10 7.46 -8.51
CA THR A 209 14.69 7.11 -8.59
C THR A 209 13.98 7.35 -7.26
N ILE A 210 12.71 7.69 -7.34
CA ILE A 210 11.77 7.54 -6.26
C ILE A 210 10.67 6.60 -6.74
N GLU A 211 10.58 5.45 -6.12
CA GLU A 211 9.60 4.42 -6.44
C GLU A 211 8.51 4.44 -5.38
N VAL A 212 7.27 4.36 -5.84
CA VAL A 212 6.10 4.32 -4.98
C VAL A 212 5.28 3.09 -5.35
N LYS A 213 4.97 2.26 -4.37
CA LYS A 213 4.21 1.03 -4.53
C LYS A 213 3.01 1.06 -3.60
N ALA A 214 1.85 0.56 -4.05
CA ALA A 214 0.64 0.48 -3.24
C ALA A 214 0.29 -0.97 -2.91
N TYR A 215 -0.17 -1.21 -1.68
CA TYR A 215 -0.72 -2.46 -1.23
C TYR A 215 -2.14 -2.23 -0.70
N LEU A 216 -3.12 -2.96 -1.24
CA LEU A 216 -4.52 -2.86 -0.86
C LEU A 216 -5.00 -4.19 -0.28
N ALA A 217 -5.51 -4.14 0.96
CA ALA A 217 -6.13 -5.28 1.62
C ALA A 217 -7.65 -5.10 1.61
N ALA A 218 -8.34 -5.86 0.75
CA ALA A 218 -9.80 -5.79 0.61
C ALA A 218 -10.53 -6.28 1.85
N ALA A 219 -11.68 -5.69 2.13
CA ALA A 219 -12.58 -6.16 3.18
C ALA A 219 -13.11 -7.57 2.84
N SER A 220 -13.04 -8.47 3.82
CA SER A 220 -13.68 -9.79 3.75
C SER A 220 -15.14 -9.68 4.17
N ALA A 221 -16.02 -10.45 3.53
CA ALA A 221 -17.42 -10.53 3.94
C ALA A 221 -17.62 -11.34 5.23
N ASP A 222 -16.64 -12.19 5.55
CA ASP A 222 -16.74 -13.18 6.64
C ASP A 222 -16.02 -12.74 7.92
N GLU A 223 -15.37 -11.56 7.91
CA GLU A 223 -14.58 -11.07 9.05
C GLU A 223 -14.91 -9.63 9.42
N ASP A 224 -14.94 -9.34 10.70
CA ASP A 224 -15.03 -7.96 11.19
C ASP A 224 -13.65 -7.27 11.06
N MET A 225 -13.49 -6.56 9.96
CA MET A 225 -12.29 -5.83 9.58
C MET A 225 -11.89 -4.74 10.58
N THR A 226 -12.80 -4.35 11.48
CA THR A 226 -12.56 -3.27 12.44
C THR A 226 -11.87 -3.75 13.71
N THR A 227 -11.81 -5.07 13.93
CA THR A 227 -11.16 -5.64 15.12
C THR A 227 -9.65 -5.41 15.11
N GLN A 228 -9.07 -5.19 16.29
CA GLN A 228 -7.63 -4.96 16.42
C GLN A 228 -6.81 -6.14 15.91
N THR A 229 -7.25 -7.37 16.17
CA THR A 229 -6.56 -8.58 15.71
C THR A 229 -6.43 -8.60 14.18
N VAL A 230 -7.51 -8.32 13.47
CA VAL A 230 -7.50 -8.27 12.00
C VAL A 230 -6.62 -7.14 11.49
N LYS A 231 -6.68 -5.97 12.12
CA LYS A 231 -5.80 -4.84 11.78
C LYS A 231 -4.31 -5.19 11.97
N ASP A 232 -3.96 -5.83 13.07
CA ASP A 232 -2.57 -6.24 13.36
C ASP A 232 -2.04 -7.23 12.31
N GLU A 233 -2.89 -8.16 11.87
CA GLU A 233 -2.54 -9.12 10.81
C GLU A 233 -2.34 -8.45 9.46
N ILE A 234 -3.17 -7.47 9.11
CA ILE A 234 -3.03 -6.71 7.88
C ILE A 234 -1.73 -5.91 7.90
N ILE A 235 -1.43 -5.24 9.01
CA ILE A 235 -0.19 -4.50 9.20
C ILE A 235 1.02 -5.44 9.06
N ALA A 236 0.97 -6.63 9.66
CA ALA A 236 2.04 -7.62 9.54
C ALA A 236 2.26 -8.05 8.08
N LYS A 237 1.19 -8.31 7.33
CA LYS A 237 1.26 -8.64 5.90
C LYS A 237 1.81 -7.50 5.06
N ALA A 238 1.38 -6.27 5.33
CA ALA A 238 1.91 -5.10 4.63
C ALA A 238 3.41 -4.90 4.91
N LYS A 239 3.86 -5.12 6.15
CA LYS A 239 5.29 -5.09 6.51
C LYS A 239 6.10 -6.18 5.82
N ASP A 240 5.54 -7.38 5.69
CA ASP A 240 6.18 -8.50 4.97
C ASP A 240 6.23 -8.24 3.47
N TRP A 241 5.15 -7.73 2.90
CA TRP A 241 5.11 -7.30 1.50
C TRP A 241 6.19 -6.26 1.20
N ALA A 242 6.32 -5.21 2.00
CA ALA A 242 7.31 -4.17 1.82
C ALA A 242 8.78 -4.64 2.04
N GLN A 243 9.00 -5.84 2.60
CA GLN A 243 10.35 -6.41 2.72
C GLN A 243 10.76 -7.26 1.51
N ASN A 244 9.78 -7.75 0.75
CA ASN A 244 9.99 -8.77 -0.29
C ASN A 244 9.82 -8.21 -1.70
N ASN A 245 9.56 -6.91 -1.86
CA ASN A 245 9.40 -6.18 -3.12
C ASN A 245 10.41 -5.08 -3.29
#